data_69de1e27a350f068063c768a2807be69
#
_entry.id   69de1e27a350f068063c768a2807be69
#
_cell.length_a   1.000
_cell.length_b   1.000
_cell.length_c   1.000
_cell.angle_alpha   90.00
_cell.angle_beta   90.00
_cell.angle_gamma   90.00
#
_symmetry.space_group_name_H-M   'P 1'
#
loop_
_entity.id
_entity.type
_entity.pdbx_description
1 polymer ?
#
loop_
_entity_poly.entity_id
_entity_poly.type
_entity_poly.pdbx_seq_one_letter_code
_entity_poly.pdbx_strand_id
1 'polypeptide(L)'
;MMRILVIDGQGGRIGRQLVKLITERFPAAELLAVGTNSIATESMIKGGAVKAATGENAVIYNSRRADVIIGPIGIVIADALLGEVTPKMAAAVGSSEAKKILIPMDRCDTLVAGLRKAAVSDLLEDTMQILGSMFD
;
A
#
# COMPACT_ATOMS: atom_id res chain seq x y z
N MET A 1 -8.11 -5.09 -17.18
CA MET A 1 -7.03 -5.54 -16.29
C MET A 1 -7.01 -4.66 -15.05
N MET A 2 -7.07 -5.28 -13.90
CA MET A 2 -7.04 -4.53 -12.64
C MET A 2 -5.64 -4.00 -12.35
N ARG A 3 -5.56 -2.71 -12.02
CA ARG A 3 -4.32 -2.04 -11.64
C ARG A 3 -4.25 -1.89 -10.14
N ILE A 4 -3.29 -2.56 -9.54
CA ILE A 4 -3.06 -2.54 -8.08
C ILE A 4 -1.82 -1.73 -7.79
N LEU A 5 -1.97 -0.71 -6.94
CA LEU A 5 -0.86 0.12 -6.47
C LEU A 5 -0.60 -0.20 -5.00
N VAL A 6 0.61 -0.69 -4.70
CA VAL A 6 1.05 -0.89 -3.33
C VAL A 6 1.97 0.25 -2.95
N ILE A 7 1.64 0.94 -1.86
CA ILE A 7 2.45 2.05 -1.33
C ILE A 7 2.94 1.66 0.06
N ASP A 8 4.23 1.83 0.31
CA ASP A 8 4.80 1.63 1.64
C ASP A 8 5.97 2.60 1.87
N GLY A 9 6.39 2.69 3.11
CA GLY A 9 7.48 3.55 3.52
C GLY A 9 8.42 2.84 4.47
N GLN A 10 9.30 3.61 5.08
CA GLN A 10 10.33 3.12 6.00
C GLN A 10 11.09 1.93 5.41
N GLY A 11 11.08 0.77 6.05
CA GLY A 11 11.79 -0.41 5.56
C GLY A 11 11.07 -1.20 4.48
N GLY A 12 9.80 -0.87 4.19
CA GLY A 12 9.04 -1.52 3.13
C GLY A 12 8.62 -2.96 3.43
N ARG A 13 8.60 -3.38 4.68
CA ARG A 13 8.30 -4.78 5.04
C ARG A 13 6.88 -5.19 4.71
N ILE A 14 5.91 -4.34 5.01
CA ILE A 14 4.50 -4.61 4.70
C ILE A 14 4.32 -4.66 3.19
N GLY A 15 4.86 -3.66 2.49
CA GLY A 15 4.81 -3.61 1.04
C GLY A 15 5.42 -4.83 0.38
N ARG A 16 6.56 -5.29 0.87
CA ARG A 16 7.21 -6.49 0.36
C ARG A 16 6.33 -7.73 0.49
N GLN A 17 5.71 -7.91 1.66
CA GLN A 17 4.82 -9.04 1.90
C GLN A 17 3.56 -8.96 1.05
N LEU A 18 2.99 -7.75 0.91
CA LEU A 18 1.84 -7.52 0.04
C LEU A 18 2.16 -7.86 -1.41
N VAL A 19 3.28 -7.36 -1.91
CA VAL A 19 3.71 -7.62 -3.29
C VAL A 19 3.86 -9.12 -3.52
N LYS A 20 4.50 -9.81 -2.59
CA LYS A 20 4.68 -11.26 -2.70
C LYS A 20 3.35 -12.00 -2.80
N LEU A 21 2.42 -11.69 -1.91
CA LEU A 21 1.10 -12.33 -1.89
C LEU A 21 0.30 -12.03 -3.15
N ILE A 22 0.31 -10.77 -3.59
CA ILE A 22 -0.43 -10.35 -4.78
C ILE A 22 0.12 -11.02 -6.04
N THR A 23 1.44 -11.06 -6.19
CA THR A 23 2.04 -11.70 -7.36
C THR A 23 1.76 -13.20 -7.41
N GLU A 24 1.69 -13.84 -6.25
CA GLU A 24 1.39 -15.27 -6.16
C GLU A 24 -0.09 -15.58 -6.42
N ARG A 25 -1.00 -14.78 -5.87
CA ARG A 25 -2.43 -15.08 -5.89
C ARG A 25 -3.20 -14.39 -7.02
N PHE A 26 -2.70 -13.27 -7.50
CA PHE A 26 -3.37 -12.47 -8.53
C PHE A 26 -2.41 -12.14 -9.68
N PRO A 27 -1.84 -13.15 -10.33
CA PRO A 27 -0.80 -12.91 -11.35
C PRO A 27 -1.31 -12.17 -12.59
N ALA A 28 -2.63 -12.15 -12.81
CA ALA A 28 -3.21 -11.42 -13.94
C ALA A 28 -3.33 -9.91 -13.69
N ALA A 29 -3.20 -9.46 -12.44
CA ALA A 29 -3.28 -8.05 -12.12
C ALA A 29 -2.01 -7.31 -12.55
N GLU A 30 -2.16 -6.06 -12.92
CA GLU A 30 -1.02 -5.17 -13.13
C GLU A 30 -0.63 -4.56 -11.78
N LEU A 31 0.53 -4.96 -11.28
CA LEU A 31 1.00 -4.51 -9.97
C LEU A 31 2.09 -3.46 -10.13
N LEU A 32 1.91 -2.34 -9.43
CA LEU A 32 2.89 -1.29 -9.32
C LEU A 32 3.19 -1.04 -7.85
N ALA A 33 4.47 -0.94 -7.50
CA ALA A 33 4.89 -0.64 -6.15
C ALA A 33 5.54 0.74 -6.09
N VAL A 34 5.13 1.55 -5.12
CA VAL A 34 5.73 2.86 -4.90
C VAL A 34 6.19 2.98 -3.46
N GLY A 35 7.48 3.20 -3.26
CA GLY A 35 8.05 3.49 -1.95
C GLY A 35 8.11 5.00 -1.71
N THR A 36 7.85 5.42 -0.48
CA THR A 36 8.08 6.82 -0.09
C THR A 36 9.56 7.14 0.01
N ASN A 37 10.41 6.11 0.06
CA ASN A 37 11.86 6.21 0.02
C ASN A 37 12.42 5.02 -0.79
N SER A 38 13.69 5.10 -1.18
CA SER A 38 14.30 4.08 -2.04
C SER A 38 14.46 2.71 -1.37
N ILE A 39 14.63 2.69 -0.04
CA ILE A 39 14.77 1.43 0.69
C ILE A 39 13.46 0.65 0.63
N ALA A 40 12.33 1.33 0.84
CA ALA A 40 11.01 0.71 0.74
C ALA A 40 10.75 0.21 -0.68
N THR A 41 11.10 0.99 -1.69
CA THR A 41 10.95 0.58 -3.09
C THR A 41 11.76 -0.68 -3.36
N GLU A 42 13.03 -0.71 -2.94
CA GLU A 42 13.90 -1.86 -3.14
C GLU A 42 13.35 -3.10 -2.44
N SER A 43 12.84 -2.94 -1.24
CA SER A 43 12.22 -4.04 -0.49
C SER A 43 11.06 -4.66 -1.26
N MET A 44 10.20 -3.83 -1.85
CA MET A 44 9.08 -4.30 -2.66
C MET A 44 9.53 -4.97 -3.97
N ILE A 45 10.59 -4.49 -4.58
CA ILE A 45 11.20 -5.15 -5.74
C ILE A 45 11.67 -6.54 -5.36
N LYS A 46 12.31 -6.69 -4.20
CA LYS A 46 12.73 -8.01 -3.69
C LYS A 46 11.55 -8.92 -3.41
N GLY A 47 10.38 -8.37 -3.12
CA GLY A 47 9.16 -9.13 -2.96
C GLY A 47 8.54 -9.61 -4.27
N GLY A 48 9.01 -9.09 -5.39
CA GLY A 48 8.55 -9.51 -6.72
C GLY A 48 7.99 -8.41 -7.60
N ALA A 49 7.99 -7.15 -7.15
CA ALA A 49 7.49 -6.05 -7.97
C ALA A 49 8.41 -5.83 -9.18
N VAL A 50 7.82 -5.87 -10.38
CA VAL A 50 8.54 -5.61 -11.63
C VAL A 50 8.51 -4.12 -11.97
N LYS A 51 7.35 -3.48 -11.73
CA LYS A 51 7.18 -2.04 -11.93
C LYS A 51 7.22 -1.36 -10.58
N ALA A 52 8.15 -0.45 -10.40
CA ALA A 52 8.32 0.25 -9.13
C ALA A 52 8.84 1.66 -9.35
N ALA A 53 8.47 2.56 -8.44
CA ALA A 53 8.92 3.94 -8.45
C ALA A 53 9.02 4.45 -7.03
N THR A 54 9.63 5.62 -6.86
CA THR A 54 9.90 6.17 -5.52
C THR A 54 9.48 7.64 -5.46
N GLY A 55 8.84 8.01 -4.37
CA GLY A 55 8.69 9.40 -3.99
C GLY A 55 7.32 10.01 -4.24
N GLU A 56 7.22 11.29 -3.91
CA GLU A 56 5.95 12.02 -3.90
C GLU A 56 5.25 12.03 -5.25
N ASN A 57 5.97 12.38 -6.30
CA ASN A 57 5.32 12.44 -7.61
C ASN A 57 4.85 11.08 -8.09
N ALA A 58 5.62 10.02 -7.78
CA ALA A 58 5.22 8.66 -8.14
C ALA A 58 3.92 8.26 -7.43
N VAL A 59 3.75 8.65 -6.16
CA VAL A 59 2.50 8.43 -5.42
C VAL A 59 1.36 9.18 -6.09
N ILE A 60 1.56 10.47 -6.38
CA ILE A 60 0.51 11.32 -6.96
C ILE A 60 0.08 10.80 -8.33
N TYR A 61 1.04 10.53 -9.19
CA TYR A 61 0.80 10.07 -10.56
C TYR A 61 0.05 8.75 -10.59
N ASN A 62 0.52 7.78 -9.81
CA ASN A 62 -0.03 6.43 -9.85
C ASN A 62 -1.34 6.29 -9.08
N SER A 63 -1.56 7.11 -8.06
CA SER A 63 -2.85 7.13 -7.34
C SER A 63 -4.02 7.50 -8.24
N ARG A 64 -3.78 8.27 -9.29
CA ARG A 64 -4.83 8.64 -10.24
C ARG A 64 -5.18 7.54 -11.23
N ARG A 65 -4.33 6.53 -11.36
CA ARG A 65 -4.45 5.47 -12.37
C ARG A 65 -4.82 4.11 -11.78
N ALA A 66 -4.72 3.97 -10.48
CA ALA A 66 -4.97 2.69 -9.82
C ALA A 66 -6.46 2.39 -9.73
N ASP A 67 -6.80 1.12 -9.78
CA ASP A 67 -8.15 0.65 -9.44
C ASP A 67 -8.23 0.34 -7.95
N VAL A 68 -7.13 -0.14 -7.36
CA VAL A 68 -7.02 -0.45 -5.94
C VAL A 68 -5.68 0.08 -5.43
N ILE A 69 -5.70 0.74 -4.28
CA ILE A 69 -4.49 1.17 -3.58
C ILE A 69 -4.42 0.41 -2.26
N ILE A 70 -3.28 -0.20 -1.99
CA ILE A 70 -3.08 -1.02 -0.77
C ILE A 70 -1.82 -0.54 -0.06
N GLY A 71 -1.91 -0.42 1.25
CA GLY A 71 -0.74 -0.07 2.06
C GLY A 71 -1.10 0.14 3.52
N PRO A 72 -0.11 0.47 4.35
CA PRO A 72 -0.40 0.81 5.74
C PRO A 72 -1.29 2.06 5.81
N ILE A 73 -2.10 2.15 6.85
CA ILE A 73 -3.05 3.27 7.01
C ILE A 73 -2.36 4.63 6.97
N GLY A 74 -1.10 4.70 7.34
CA GLY A 74 -0.34 5.96 7.32
C GLY A 74 -0.26 6.62 5.95
N ILE A 75 -0.47 5.90 4.85
CA ILE A 75 -0.39 6.48 3.51
C ILE A 75 -1.47 7.53 3.22
N VAL A 76 -2.55 7.55 4.02
CA VAL A 76 -3.60 8.58 3.91
C VAL A 76 -3.51 9.61 5.03
N ILE A 77 -2.47 9.58 5.84
CA ILE A 77 -2.28 10.49 6.97
C ILE A 77 -1.09 11.39 6.69
N ALA A 78 -1.34 12.70 6.60
CA ALA A 78 -0.27 13.67 6.36
C ALA A 78 0.79 13.57 7.46
N ASP A 79 2.06 13.60 7.05
CA ASP A 79 3.24 13.54 7.91
C ASP A 79 3.43 12.22 8.67
N ALA A 80 2.68 11.18 8.34
CA ALA A 80 2.88 9.85 8.91
C ALA A 80 4.24 9.26 8.49
N LEU A 81 4.65 8.22 9.18
CA LEU A 81 5.92 7.53 8.94
C LEU A 81 7.12 8.48 9.09
N LEU A 82 7.12 9.25 10.19
CA LEU A 82 8.17 10.22 10.50
C LEU A 82 8.34 11.29 9.41
N GLY A 83 7.24 11.68 8.78
CA GLY A 83 7.25 12.70 7.75
C GLY A 83 7.48 12.18 6.33
N GLU A 84 7.66 10.88 6.15
CA GLU A 84 7.83 10.33 4.80
C GLU A 84 6.59 10.53 3.93
N VAL A 85 5.41 10.46 4.55
CA VAL A 85 4.15 10.70 3.83
C VAL A 85 3.86 12.20 3.86
N THR A 86 4.11 12.86 2.75
CA THR A 86 3.83 14.29 2.65
C THR A 86 2.33 14.56 2.61
N PRO A 87 1.87 15.76 2.99
CA PRO A 87 0.47 16.14 2.83
C PRO A 87 -0.05 15.92 1.41
N LYS A 88 0.77 16.17 0.40
CA LYS A 88 0.39 15.95 -1.00
C LYS A 88 0.21 14.47 -1.31
N MET A 89 1.06 13.60 -0.77
CA MET A 89 0.91 12.15 -0.93
C MET A 89 -0.40 11.68 -0.30
N ALA A 90 -0.63 12.06 0.96
CA ALA A 90 -1.85 11.66 1.68
C ALA A 90 -3.11 12.13 0.95
N ALA A 91 -3.11 13.36 0.47
CA ALA A 91 -4.24 13.91 -0.28
C ALA A 91 -4.44 13.14 -1.61
N ALA A 92 -3.37 12.82 -2.32
CA ALA A 92 -3.46 12.09 -3.58
C ALA A 92 -4.08 10.70 -3.39
N VAL A 93 -3.66 9.99 -2.36
CA VAL A 93 -4.23 8.67 -2.04
C VAL A 93 -5.67 8.81 -1.58
N GLY A 94 -5.92 9.70 -0.62
CA GLY A 94 -7.24 9.88 -0.04
C GLY A 94 -8.30 10.35 -1.03
N SER A 95 -7.92 11.18 -1.99
CA SER A 95 -8.84 11.72 -3.00
C SER A 95 -8.96 10.84 -4.24
N SER A 96 -8.15 9.80 -4.36
CA SER A 96 -8.22 8.88 -5.49
C SER A 96 -9.58 8.18 -5.55
N GLU A 97 -10.07 7.93 -6.76
CA GLU A 97 -11.29 7.14 -6.97
C GLU A 97 -11.05 5.64 -6.77
N ALA A 98 -9.80 5.20 -6.66
CA ALA A 98 -9.46 3.82 -6.39
C ALA A 98 -10.07 3.34 -5.07
N LYS A 99 -10.38 2.06 -4.99
CA LYS A 99 -10.68 1.44 -3.70
C LYS A 99 -9.40 1.37 -2.88
N LYS A 100 -9.47 1.72 -1.61
CA LYS A 100 -8.29 1.71 -0.74
C LYS A 100 -8.44 0.62 0.30
N ILE A 101 -7.48 -0.28 0.36
CA ILE A 101 -7.40 -1.31 1.40
C ILE A 101 -6.24 -0.91 2.31
N LEU A 102 -6.58 -0.45 3.50
CA LEU A 102 -5.59 0.10 4.42
C LEU A 102 -5.34 -0.86 5.58
N ILE A 103 -4.07 -1.17 5.78
CA ILE A 103 -3.65 -2.07 6.86
C ILE A 103 -3.45 -1.22 8.12
N PRO A 104 -4.22 -1.46 9.19
CA PRO A 104 -4.07 -0.70 10.41
C PRO A 104 -2.74 -1.06 11.08
N MET A 105 -2.01 -0.03 11.47
CA MET A 105 -0.74 -0.15 12.15
C MET A 105 -0.77 0.70 13.40
N ASP A 106 -0.41 0.12 14.53
CA ASP A 106 -0.41 0.76 15.84
C ASP A 106 0.74 1.77 16.02
N ARG A 107 1.08 2.46 14.97
CA ARG A 107 2.25 3.34 15.02
C ARG A 107 1.84 4.76 14.77
N CYS A 108 1.56 5.51 15.69
CA CYS A 108 1.32 6.93 15.60
C CYS A 108 0.13 7.28 16.43
N ASP A 109 -0.20 8.53 16.45
CA ASP A 109 -1.30 9.11 17.20
C ASP A 109 -2.68 8.68 16.67
N THR A 110 -2.73 7.73 15.74
CA THR A 110 -3.98 7.31 15.11
C THR A 110 -4.44 5.98 15.65
N LEU A 111 -5.60 5.99 16.29
CA LEU A 111 -6.24 4.80 16.82
C LEU A 111 -7.45 4.47 15.97
N VAL A 112 -7.61 3.21 15.62
CA VAL A 112 -8.74 2.76 14.81
C VAL A 112 -9.76 2.09 15.72
N ALA A 113 -10.93 2.70 15.86
CA ALA A 113 -12.01 2.14 16.68
C ALA A 113 -12.43 0.77 16.13
N GLY A 114 -12.65 -0.18 17.02
CA GLY A 114 -13.04 -1.52 16.64
C GLY A 114 -11.89 -2.43 16.25
N LEU A 115 -10.68 -1.88 16.12
CA LEU A 115 -9.51 -2.71 15.81
C LEU A 115 -9.13 -3.55 17.02
N ARG A 116 -9.02 -4.85 16.81
CA ARG A 116 -8.49 -5.76 17.82
C ARG A 116 -7.04 -6.08 17.49
N LYS A 117 -6.25 -6.38 18.52
CA LYS A 117 -4.86 -6.80 18.32
C LYS A 117 -4.83 -8.04 17.43
N ALA A 118 -4.19 -7.94 16.29
CA ALA A 118 -4.07 -9.01 15.32
C ALA A 118 -2.63 -9.12 14.84
N ALA A 119 -2.21 -10.31 14.46
CA ALA A 119 -0.91 -10.51 13.84
C ALA A 119 -0.91 -9.90 12.43
N VAL A 120 0.27 -9.44 11.99
CA VAL A 120 0.41 -8.88 10.64
C VAL A 120 -0.04 -9.89 9.58
N SER A 121 0.28 -11.18 9.77
CA SER A 121 -0.14 -12.23 8.85
C SER A 121 -1.65 -12.33 8.68
N ASP A 122 -2.41 -12.10 9.76
CA ASP A 122 -3.87 -12.12 9.71
C ASP A 122 -4.41 -10.92 8.94
N LEU A 123 -3.80 -9.76 9.13
CA LEU A 123 -4.20 -8.55 8.42
C LEU A 123 -3.90 -8.66 6.92
N LEU A 124 -2.78 -9.28 6.58
CA LEU A 124 -2.41 -9.51 5.18
C LEU A 124 -3.37 -10.50 4.52
N GLU A 125 -3.73 -11.57 5.22
CA GLU A 125 -4.67 -12.56 4.71
C GLU A 125 -6.05 -11.93 4.49
N ASP A 126 -6.52 -11.12 5.43
CA ASP A 126 -7.78 -10.39 5.28
C ASP A 126 -7.73 -9.44 4.09
N THR A 127 -6.59 -8.77 3.89
CA THR A 127 -6.37 -7.91 2.72
C THR A 127 -6.52 -8.71 1.43
N MET A 128 -5.96 -9.90 1.37
CA MET A 128 -6.06 -10.76 0.18
C MET A 128 -7.50 -11.20 -0.06
N GLN A 129 -8.27 -11.47 0.98
CA GLN A 129 -9.68 -11.82 0.83
C GLN A 129 -10.50 -10.64 0.31
N ILE A 130 -10.28 -9.46 0.84
CA ILE A 130 -10.94 -8.24 0.35
C ILE A 130 -10.60 -8.02 -1.13
N LEU A 131 -9.31 -8.10 -1.46
CA LEU A 131 -8.86 -7.94 -2.84
C LEU A 131 -9.48 -8.98 -3.77
N GLY A 132 -9.52 -10.23 -3.34
CA GLY A 132 -10.10 -11.32 -4.12
C GLY A 132 -11.56 -11.08 -4.46
N SER A 133 -12.33 -10.48 -3.54
CA SER A 133 -13.74 -10.19 -3.79
C SER A 133 -13.95 -9.16 -4.91
N MET A 134 -12.94 -8.38 -5.24
CA MET A 134 -13.01 -7.35 -6.29
C MET A 134 -12.80 -7.92 -7.70
N PHE A 135 -12.34 -9.17 -7.81
CA PHE A 135 -12.09 -9.81 -9.11
C PHE A 135 -13.31 -10.55 -9.67
N ASP A 136 -14.36 -10.65 -8.90
CA ASP A 136 -15.58 -11.38 -9.31
C ASP A 136 -16.52 -10.54 -10.17
#